data_5578b8c09b62da2a7d2ed505ed9b5280
#
_entry.id   5578b8c09b62da2a7d2ed505ed9b5280
#
_cell.length_a   1.000
_cell.length_b   1.000
_cell.length_c   1.000
_cell.angle_alpha   90.00
_cell.angle_beta   90.00
_cell.angle_gamma   90.00
#
_symmetry.space_group_name_H-M   'P 1'
#
loop_
_entity.id
_entity.type
_entity.pdbx_description
1 polymer ?
#
loop_
_entity_poly.entity_id
_entity_poly.type
_entity_poly.pdbx_seq_one_letter_code
_entity_poly.pdbx_strand_id
1 'polypeptide(L)'
;MKCEICNKEVKNYKGLSSHLRQTHKFKSQKYYDTYLKQENDGICLTCNNKTTFQNIKNGYAKFCSSKCAHNNQDVLYKISCTCTERYGGLGTSSKILQEKIINTTIKNYGVKNVYMREDLRQKSRSKESKLKEYQTKKKNHTFNTSKIEKELEIELRKIFPNLKTQYRSKEYPFNCDFYIPELDLYIEYNGTWLHGGKFFDKSDIKDLEKLNQWTEKSKNSKFYKNAIETWIVRDINKLETVIKNNLNYIVWFNQEQAYDWIRSFKNEQN
;
A
#
# COMPACT_ATOMS: atom_id res chain seq x y z
N MET A 1 49.90 12.17 -9.26
CA MET A 1 49.70 12.00 -7.81
C MET A 1 50.80 11.10 -7.26
N LYS A 2 51.16 11.28 -5.98
CA LYS A 2 52.27 10.54 -5.36
C LYS A 2 51.74 9.51 -4.36
N CYS A 3 52.49 8.42 -4.20
CA CYS A 3 52.24 7.45 -3.14
C CYS A 3 52.86 7.94 -1.84
N GLU A 4 52.06 8.10 -0.77
CA GLU A 4 52.55 8.60 0.53
C GLU A 4 53.55 7.67 1.24
N ILE A 5 53.67 6.42 0.78
CA ILE A 5 54.60 5.45 1.39
C ILE A 5 56.03 5.56 0.75
N CYS A 6 56.09 5.72 -0.56
CA CYS A 6 57.40 5.66 -1.26
C CYS A 6 57.65 6.83 -2.23
N ASN A 7 56.78 7.85 -2.23
CA ASN A 7 56.83 9.04 -3.08
C ASN A 7 56.81 8.76 -4.61
N LYS A 8 56.56 7.53 -5.06
CA LYS A 8 56.45 7.19 -6.47
C LYS A 8 55.28 7.91 -7.12
N GLU A 9 55.55 8.53 -8.26
CA GLU A 9 54.50 9.15 -9.06
C GLU A 9 53.68 8.09 -9.81
N VAL A 10 52.36 8.24 -9.75
CA VAL A 10 51.41 7.37 -10.42
C VAL A 10 50.37 8.19 -11.20
N LYS A 11 49.91 7.64 -12.33
CA LYS A 11 49.07 8.34 -13.29
C LYS A 11 47.69 8.75 -12.76
N ASN A 12 47.09 7.89 -11.94
CA ASN A 12 45.73 8.09 -11.41
C ASN A 12 45.46 7.18 -10.20
N TYR A 13 44.27 7.28 -9.61
CA TYR A 13 43.85 6.49 -8.45
C TYR A 13 43.83 4.96 -8.72
N LYS A 14 43.54 4.51 -9.97
CA LYS A 14 43.64 3.09 -10.33
C LYS A 14 45.09 2.61 -10.30
N GLY A 15 45.98 3.41 -10.85
CA GLY A 15 47.42 3.16 -10.79
C GLY A 15 47.96 3.12 -9.37
N LEU A 16 47.47 4.01 -8.50
CA LEU A 16 47.80 4.01 -7.07
C LEU A 16 47.31 2.73 -6.38
N SER A 17 46.05 2.33 -6.58
CA SER A 17 45.54 1.09 -6.00
C SER A 17 46.28 -0.16 -6.45
N SER A 18 46.69 -0.22 -7.73
CA SER A 18 47.51 -1.30 -8.27
C SER A 18 48.91 -1.31 -7.66
N HIS A 19 49.56 -0.15 -7.61
CA HIS A 19 50.87 0.05 -6.99
C HIS A 19 50.87 -0.36 -5.51
N LEU A 20 49.91 0.09 -4.74
CA LEU A 20 49.76 -0.28 -3.32
C LEU A 20 49.64 -1.78 -3.12
N ARG A 21 48.85 -2.46 -3.95
CA ARG A 21 48.65 -3.91 -3.86
C ARG A 21 49.93 -4.68 -4.29
N GLN A 22 50.58 -4.26 -5.38
CA GLN A 22 51.71 -4.99 -5.95
C GLN A 22 53.01 -4.74 -5.17
N THR A 23 53.29 -3.47 -4.87
CA THR A 23 54.56 -3.06 -4.27
C THR A 23 54.54 -3.10 -2.74
N HIS A 24 53.50 -2.58 -2.16
CA HIS A 24 53.41 -2.43 -0.69
C HIS A 24 52.58 -3.50 0.01
N LYS A 25 51.92 -4.39 -0.76
CA LYS A 25 50.96 -5.38 -0.21
C LYS A 25 49.89 -4.73 0.67
N PHE A 26 49.53 -3.49 0.38
CA PHE A 26 48.66 -2.63 1.22
C PHE A 26 47.26 -2.55 0.63
N LYS A 27 46.23 -2.75 1.49
CA LYS A 27 44.83 -2.62 1.07
C LYS A 27 44.45 -1.13 0.87
N SER A 28 43.72 -0.83 -0.19
CA SER A 28 43.29 0.56 -0.51
C SER A 28 42.58 1.26 0.62
N GLN A 29 41.72 0.57 1.34
CA GLN A 29 41.01 1.15 2.51
C GLN A 29 42.01 1.52 3.63
N LYS A 30 42.91 0.62 3.99
CA LYS A 30 43.90 0.86 5.03
C LYS A 30 44.82 2.05 4.67
N TYR A 31 45.20 2.16 3.38
CA TYR A 31 45.97 3.31 2.91
C TYR A 31 45.16 4.63 3.06
N TYR A 32 43.88 4.60 2.65
CA TYR A 32 43.02 5.76 2.80
C TYR A 32 42.89 6.19 4.28
N ASP A 33 42.60 5.23 5.16
CA ASP A 33 42.44 5.48 6.61
C ASP A 33 43.71 6.04 7.25
N THR A 34 44.90 5.66 6.74
CA THR A 34 46.17 6.09 7.33
C THR A 34 46.65 7.43 6.81
N TYR A 35 46.46 7.73 5.50
CA TYR A 35 47.09 8.88 4.87
C TYR A 35 46.11 9.93 4.30
N LEU A 36 44.87 9.55 4.04
CA LEU A 36 43.95 10.41 3.30
C LEU A 36 42.64 10.71 4.02
N LYS A 37 42.33 9.97 5.07
CA LYS A 37 41.05 10.07 5.80
C LYS A 37 40.92 11.44 6.49
N GLN A 38 39.74 12.06 6.32
CA GLN A 38 39.34 13.29 7.00
C GLN A 38 38.50 12.96 8.23
N GLU A 39 38.33 13.93 9.13
CA GLU A 39 37.70 13.78 10.45
C GLU A 39 36.31 13.13 10.42
N ASN A 40 35.48 13.46 9.45
CA ASN A 40 34.10 12.93 9.35
C ASN A 40 33.94 11.79 8.32
N ASP A 41 35.02 11.30 7.73
CA ASP A 41 34.94 10.21 6.76
C ASP A 41 34.53 8.88 7.40
N GLY A 42 33.61 8.21 6.78
CA GLY A 42 33.08 6.93 7.27
C GLY A 42 31.83 7.07 8.16
N ILE A 43 31.29 8.29 8.29
CA ILE A 43 30.09 8.59 9.08
C ILE A 43 28.99 9.09 8.15
N CYS A 44 27.78 8.56 8.31
CA CYS A 44 26.60 8.94 7.53
C CYS A 44 26.14 10.35 7.90
N LEU A 45 25.99 11.25 6.92
CA LEU A 45 25.55 12.63 7.12
C LEU A 45 24.11 12.77 7.62
N THR A 46 23.33 11.69 7.67
CA THR A 46 21.93 11.74 8.10
C THR A 46 21.69 11.06 9.45
N CYS A 47 22.38 9.96 9.75
CA CYS A 47 22.09 9.16 10.96
C CYS A 47 23.35 8.82 11.78
N ASN A 48 24.51 9.35 11.42
CA ASN A 48 25.81 9.12 12.08
C ASN A 48 26.28 7.65 12.15
N ASN A 49 25.60 6.73 11.47
CA ASN A 49 26.05 5.34 11.37
C ASN A 49 27.28 5.21 10.46
N LYS A 50 28.07 4.17 10.64
CA LYS A 50 29.23 3.88 9.78
C LYS A 50 28.79 3.71 8.34
N THR A 51 29.61 4.25 7.40
CA THR A 51 29.43 4.09 5.95
C THR A 51 30.50 3.17 5.34
N THR A 52 30.26 2.68 4.14
CA THR A 52 31.16 1.76 3.45
C THR A 52 32.25 2.52 2.71
N PHE A 53 33.48 1.99 2.74
CA PHE A 53 34.56 2.47 1.90
C PHE A 53 34.31 2.12 0.43
N GLN A 54 34.42 3.09 -0.46
CA GLN A 54 34.23 2.92 -1.90
C GLN A 54 35.53 2.66 -2.65
N ASN A 55 36.45 3.61 -2.61
CA ASN A 55 37.76 3.54 -3.25
C ASN A 55 38.64 4.70 -2.75
N ILE A 56 39.93 4.70 -3.14
CA ILE A 56 40.88 5.74 -2.71
C ILE A 56 40.48 7.16 -3.18
N LYS A 57 39.82 7.27 -4.34
CA LYS A 57 39.40 8.58 -4.88
C LYS A 57 38.26 9.19 -4.10
N ASN A 58 37.26 8.37 -3.79
CA ASN A 58 35.98 8.82 -3.22
C ASN A 58 35.93 8.64 -1.70
N GLY A 59 36.88 7.90 -1.10
CA GLY A 59 36.85 7.58 0.32
C GLY A 59 35.68 6.73 0.71
N TYR A 60 34.99 7.14 1.76
CA TYR A 60 33.76 6.53 2.26
C TYR A 60 32.52 7.10 1.60
N ALA A 61 31.46 6.31 1.54
CA ALA A 61 30.15 6.78 1.11
C ALA A 61 29.63 7.87 2.06
N LYS A 62 28.94 8.88 1.54
CA LYS A 62 28.34 9.95 2.36
C LYS A 62 27.16 9.48 3.18
N PHE A 63 26.48 8.42 2.75
CA PHE A 63 25.28 7.86 3.38
C PHE A 63 25.41 6.35 3.54
N CYS A 64 24.90 5.81 4.65
CA CYS A 64 24.92 4.38 4.92
C CYS A 64 23.87 3.59 4.09
N SER A 65 22.87 4.28 3.55
CA SER A 65 21.80 3.68 2.74
C SER A 65 21.14 4.72 1.83
N SER A 66 20.42 4.24 0.80
CA SER A 66 19.59 5.09 -0.07
C SER A 66 18.54 5.85 0.73
N LYS A 67 17.96 5.24 1.77
CA LYS A 67 16.99 5.90 2.66
C LYS A 67 17.59 7.13 3.35
N CYS A 68 18.82 7.03 3.84
CA CYS A 68 19.52 8.17 4.45
C CYS A 68 19.84 9.25 3.43
N ALA A 69 20.23 8.88 2.22
CA ALA A 69 20.47 9.85 1.14
C ALA A 69 19.18 10.61 0.76
N HIS A 70 18.05 9.89 0.63
CA HIS A 70 16.76 10.52 0.29
C HIS A 70 16.17 11.39 1.43
N ASN A 71 16.54 11.14 2.68
CA ASN A 71 16.07 11.92 3.83
C ASN A 71 17.02 13.07 4.21
N ASN A 72 18.12 13.24 3.50
CA ASN A 72 19.06 14.32 3.78
C ASN A 72 18.57 15.66 3.20
N GLN A 73 18.50 16.69 4.01
CA GLN A 73 17.94 18.01 3.64
C GLN A 73 18.71 18.67 2.49
N ASP A 74 20.05 18.58 2.48
CA ASP A 74 20.86 19.16 1.40
C ASP A 74 20.63 18.47 0.07
N VAL A 75 20.43 17.13 0.10
CA VAL A 75 20.12 16.35 -1.10
C VAL A 75 18.74 16.72 -1.62
N LEU A 76 17.73 16.81 -0.73
CA LEU A 76 16.37 17.22 -1.09
C LEU A 76 16.33 18.64 -1.67
N TYR A 77 17.07 19.57 -1.05
CA TYR A 77 17.19 20.93 -1.55
C TYR A 77 17.81 20.99 -2.96
N LYS A 78 18.92 20.28 -3.18
CA LYS A 78 19.56 20.21 -4.51
C LYS A 78 18.64 19.60 -5.56
N ILE A 79 17.87 18.54 -5.21
CA ILE A 79 16.87 17.95 -6.10
C ILE A 79 15.79 18.99 -6.42
N SER A 80 15.27 19.70 -5.41
CA SER A 80 14.26 20.74 -5.59
C SER A 80 14.74 21.83 -6.52
N CYS A 81 15.93 22.41 -6.30
CA CYS A 81 16.51 23.42 -7.16
C CYS A 81 16.65 22.93 -8.62
N THR A 82 17.27 21.75 -8.81
CA THR A 82 17.48 21.19 -10.16
C THR A 82 16.15 20.91 -10.87
N CYS A 83 15.15 20.40 -10.16
CA CYS A 83 13.83 20.17 -10.72
C CYS A 83 13.10 21.47 -11.07
N THR A 84 13.22 22.48 -10.23
CA THR A 84 12.62 23.80 -10.49
C THR A 84 13.26 24.48 -11.71
N GLU A 85 14.59 24.46 -11.80
CA GLU A 85 15.31 25.03 -12.95
C GLU A 85 14.98 24.31 -14.28
N ARG A 86 14.97 22.95 -14.27
CA ARG A 86 14.80 22.18 -15.51
C ARG A 86 13.35 22.01 -15.93
N TYR A 87 12.42 21.94 -14.97
CA TYR A 87 11.06 21.52 -15.20
C TYR A 87 10.01 22.46 -14.63
N GLY A 88 10.41 23.57 -14.02
CA GLY A 88 9.50 24.54 -13.41
C GLY A 88 8.73 24.02 -12.19
N GLY A 89 9.22 22.95 -11.53
CA GLY A 89 8.60 22.36 -10.35
C GLY A 89 8.95 20.92 -10.11
N LEU A 90 8.52 20.37 -8.96
CA LEU A 90 8.77 18.99 -8.53
C LEU A 90 7.73 18.02 -9.09
N GLY A 91 8.16 16.95 -9.74
CA GLY A 91 7.32 15.82 -10.14
C GLY A 91 6.07 16.28 -10.91
N THR A 92 4.91 15.77 -10.50
CA THR A 92 3.61 16.06 -11.15
C THR A 92 3.08 17.49 -10.95
N SER A 93 3.70 18.30 -10.08
CA SER A 93 3.37 19.72 -9.96
C SER A 93 3.91 20.56 -11.11
N SER A 94 4.92 20.06 -11.85
CA SER A 94 5.49 20.72 -13.02
C SER A 94 4.54 20.60 -14.23
N LYS A 95 4.08 21.76 -14.73
CA LYS A 95 3.27 21.82 -15.96
C LYS A 95 4.02 21.23 -17.17
N ILE A 96 5.32 21.50 -17.27
CA ILE A 96 6.18 20.98 -18.34
C ILE A 96 6.21 19.44 -18.35
N LEU A 97 6.32 18.83 -17.16
CA LEU A 97 6.29 17.36 -17.04
C LEU A 97 4.90 16.81 -17.32
N GLN A 98 3.84 17.47 -16.86
CA GLN A 98 2.46 17.08 -17.15
C GLN A 98 2.21 17.07 -18.66
N GLU A 99 2.62 18.11 -19.39
CA GLU A 99 2.47 18.18 -20.85
C GLU A 99 3.28 17.08 -21.55
N LYS A 100 4.53 16.83 -21.13
CA LYS A 100 5.33 15.72 -21.66
C LYS A 100 4.67 14.36 -21.45
N ILE A 101 4.11 14.11 -20.25
CA ILE A 101 3.38 12.88 -19.94
C ILE A 101 2.15 12.75 -20.84
N ILE A 102 1.35 13.81 -20.95
CA ILE A 102 0.14 13.83 -21.81
C ILE A 102 0.52 13.57 -23.27
N ASN A 103 1.51 14.28 -23.81
CA ASN A 103 1.94 14.13 -25.20
C ASN A 103 2.50 12.72 -25.47
N THR A 104 3.28 12.16 -24.56
CA THR A 104 3.76 10.77 -24.66
C THR A 104 2.59 9.78 -24.62
N THR A 105 1.61 10.03 -23.76
CA THR A 105 0.43 9.17 -23.62
C THR A 105 -0.44 9.24 -24.86
N ILE A 106 -0.64 10.42 -25.43
CA ILE A 106 -1.37 10.60 -26.72
C ILE A 106 -0.63 9.87 -27.83
N LYS A 107 0.69 10.05 -27.94
CA LYS A 107 1.52 9.39 -28.97
C LYS A 107 1.42 7.86 -28.91
N ASN A 108 1.47 7.29 -27.71
CA ASN A 108 1.53 5.84 -27.53
C ASN A 108 0.14 5.18 -27.50
N TYR A 109 -0.88 5.88 -27.06
CA TYR A 109 -2.20 5.30 -26.76
C TYR A 109 -3.38 6.04 -27.38
N GLY A 110 -3.16 7.18 -28.05
CA GLY A 110 -4.21 7.98 -28.68
C GLY A 110 -5.12 8.75 -27.72
N VAL A 111 -4.84 8.74 -26.43
CA VAL A 111 -5.66 9.37 -25.37
C VAL A 111 -4.79 10.15 -24.39
N LYS A 112 -5.33 11.22 -23.79
CA LYS A 112 -4.61 12.02 -22.78
C LYS A 112 -4.29 11.25 -21.49
N ASN A 113 -5.11 10.26 -21.17
CA ASN A 113 -4.93 9.39 -20.00
C ASN A 113 -5.29 7.96 -20.39
N VAL A 114 -4.41 7.00 -20.10
CA VAL A 114 -4.58 5.58 -20.44
C VAL A 114 -5.90 5.00 -19.88
N TYR A 115 -6.37 5.48 -18.73
CA TYR A 115 -7.67 5.08 -18.17
C TYR A 115 -8.89 5.58 -18.96
N MET A 116 -8.72 6.46 -19.95
CA MET A 116 -9.81 6.85 -20.87
C MET A 116 -10.06 5.79 -21.96
N ARG A 117 -9.16 4.84 -22.16
CA ARG A 117 -9.34 3.74 -23.12
C ARG A 117 -10.35 2.73 -22.60
N GLU A 118 -11.42 2.52 -23.38
CA GLU A 118 -12.51 1.61 -23.00
C GLU A 118 -12.04 0.14 -22.91
N ASP A 119 -11.18 -0.30 -23.85
CA ASP A 119 -10.60 -1.65 -23.84
C ASP A 119 -9.83 -1.96 -22.55
N LEU A 120 -9.05 -0.99 -22.04
CA LEU A 120 -8.32 -1.14 -20.79
C LEU A 120 -9.25 -1.09 -19.55
N ARG A 121 -10.29 -0.25 -19.61
CA ARG A 121 -11.31 -0.23 -18.56
C ARG A 121 -12.09 -1.54 -18.49
N GLN A 122 -12.49 -2.09 -19.64
CA GLN A 122 -13.16 -3.40 -19.71
C GLN A 122 -12.26 -4.52 -19.21
N LYS A 123 -10.97 -4.53 -19.61
CA LYS A 123 -9.98 -5.50 -19.13
C LYS A 123 -9.82 -5.43 -17.61
N SER A 124 -9.72 -4.23 -17.03
CA SER A 124 -9.59 -4.05 -15.58
C SER A 124 -10.84 -4.48 -14.81
N ARG A 125 -12.03 -4.41 -15.44
CA ARG A 125 -13.32 -4.83 -14.89
C ARG A 125 -13.63 -6.31 -15.10
N SER A 126 -12.82 -7.01 -15.90
CA SER A 126 -13.02 -8.44 -16.18
C SER A 126 -12.98 -9.28 -14.90
N LYS A 127 -13.72 -10.40 -14.91
CA LYS A 127 -13.70 -11.37 -13.78
C LYS A 127 -12.29 -11.85 -13.46
N GLU A 128 -11.47 -12.06 -14.49
CA GLU A 128 -10.07 -12.51 -14.35
C GLU A 128 -9.21 -11.46 -13.64
N SER A 129 -9.30 -10.17 -14.05
CA SER A 129 -8.54 -9.08 -13.40
C SER A 129 -8.95 -8.90 -11.95
N LYS A 130 -10.25 -8.97 -11.65
CA LYS A 130 -10.76 -8.91 -10.27
C LYS A 130 -10.29 -10.10 -9.42
N LEU A 131 -10.23 -11.29 -10.01
CA LEU A 131 -9.71 -12.47 -9.30
C LEU A 131 -8.21 -12.32 -8.99
N LYS A 132 -7.41 -11.85 -9.95
CA LYS A 132 -5.99 -11.56 -9.74
C LYS A 132 -5.77 -10.49 -8.68
N GLU A 133 -6.57 -9.43 -8.69
CA GLU A 133 -6.55 -8.38 -7.65
C GLU A 133 -6.85 -8.97 -6.27
N TYR A 134 -7.90 -9.78 -6.15
CA TYR A 134 -8.26 -10.46 -4.91
C TYR A 134 -7.12 -11.35 -4.41
N GLN A 135 -6.54 -12.19 -5.28
CA GLN A 135 -5.43 -13.07 -4.91
C GLN A 135 -4.19 -12.28 -4.46
N THR A 136 -3.91 -11.16 -5.12
CA THR A 136 -2.80 -10.27 -4.76
C THR A 136 -3.03 -9.63 -3.39
N LYS A 137 -4.24 -9.10 -3.14
CA LYS A 137 -4.62 -8.52 -1.84
C LYS A 137 -4.56 -9.57 -0.73
N LYS A 138 -5.01 -10.79 -1.00
CA LYS A 138 -4.95 -11.91 -0.06
C LYS A 138 -3.50 -12.26 0.29
N LYS A 139 -2.64 -12.41 -0.71
CA LYS A 139 -1.20 -12.70 -0.53
C LYS A 139 -0.48 -11.62 0.27
N ASN A 140 -0.78 -10.36 0.01
CA ASN A 140 -0.10 -9.21 0.60
C ASN A 140 -0.77 -8.69 1.89
N HIS A 141 -1.86 -9.33 2.34
CA HIS A 141 -2.67 -8.88 3.49
C HIS A 141 -3.07 -7.40 3.41
N THR A 142 -3.46 -6.93 2.18
CA THR A 142 -3.77 -5.53 1.90
C THR A 142 -5.26 -5.25 1.69
N PHE A 143 -6.14 -6.09 2.21
CA PHE A 143 -7.56 -5.75 2.29
C PHE A 143 -7.78 -4.55 3.21
N ASN A 144 -8.68 -3.65 2.80
CA ASN A 144 -9.11 -2.55 3.66
C ASN A 144 -10.06 -3.09 4.72
N THR A 145 -9.52 -3.46 5.87
CA THR A 145 -10.30 -3.88 7.04
C THR A 145 -10.41 -2.72 8.02
N SER A 146 -11.58 -2.50 8.57
CA SER A 146 -11.81 -1.47 9.58
C SER A 146 -11.11 -1.84 10.90
N LYS A 147 -10.95 -0.85 11.79
CA LYS A 147 -10.42 -1.09 13.14
C LYS A 147 -11.29 -2.10 13.90
N ILE A 148 -12.60 -1.96 13.77
CA ILE A 148 -13.59 -2.83 14.43
C ILE A 148 -13.48 -4.27 13.92
N GLU A 149 -13.37 -4.49 12.60
CA GLU A 149 -13.18 -5.84 12.04
C GLU A 149 -11.93 -6.51 12.59
N LYS A 150 -10.82 -5.76 12.77
CA LYS A 150 -9.58 -6.30 13.38
C LYS A 150 -9.77 -6.69 14.85
N GLU A 151 -10.50 -5.89 15.61
CA GLU A 151 -10.83 -6.18 17.00
C GLU A 151 -11.72 -7.44 17.10
N LEU A 152 -12.75 -7.52 16.24
CA LEU A 152 -13.62 -8.71 16.14
C LEU A 152 -12.85 -9.96 15.69
N GLU A 153 -11.93 -9.84 14.74
CA GLU A 153 -11.06 -10.96 14.33
C GLU A 153 -10.28 -11.53 15.51
N ILE A 154 -9.70 -10.66 16.35
CA ILE A 154 -8.95 -11.09 17.53
C ILE A 154 -9.84 -11.87 18.50
N GLU A 155 -11.04 -11.37 18.77
CA GLU A 155 -11.98 -12.04 19.68
C GLU A 155 -12.52 -13.35 19.11
N LEU A 156 -12.86 -13.39 17.82
CA LEU A 156 -13.33 -14.60 17.14
C LEU A 156 -12.24 -15.68 17.08
N ARG A 157 -10.99 -15.32 16.85
CA ARG A 157 -9.87 -16.30 16.81
C ARG A 157 -9.58 -16.96 18.15
N LYS A 158 -9.98 -16.34 19.26
CA LYS A 158 -9.87 -16.99 20.60
C LYS A 158 -10.81 -18.19 20.72
N ILE A 159 -11.93 -18.18 19.98
CA ILE A 159 -12.95 -19.24 20.00
C ILE A 159 -12.77 -20.17 18.78
N PHE A 160 -12.48 -19.59 17.62
CA PHE A 160 -12.38 -20.29 16.34
C PHE A 160 -10.98 -20.07 15.72
N PRO A 161 -9.98 -20.89 16.08
CA PRO A 161 -8.62 -20.71 15.59
C PRO A 161 -8.49 -20.78 14.05
N ASN A 162 -9.39 -21.54 13.38
CA ASN A 162 -9.40 -21.71 11.92
C ASN A 162 -10.17 -20.62 11.18
N LEU A 163 -10.60 -19.55 11.86
CA LEU A 163 -11.31 -18.41 11.27
C LEU A 163 -10.61 -17.90 10.00
N LYS A 164 -11.37 -17.76 8.93
CA LYS A 164 -10.90 -17.15 7.68
C LYS A 164 -11.48 -15.75 7.54
N THR A 165 -10.64 -14.79 7.21
CA THR A 165 -11.06 -13.41 6.93
C THR A 165 -11.08 -13.14 5.44
N GLN A 166 -11.93 -12.20 5.00
CA GLN A 166 -12.10 -11.84 3.58
C GLN A 166 -12.27 -13.09 2.71
N TYR A 167 -13.14 -13.99 3.19
CA TYR A 167 -13.35 -15.29 2.57
C TYR A 167 -14.31 -15.18 1.38
N ARG A 168 -14.07 -16.02 0.37
CA ARG A 168 -14.91 -16.11 -0.82
C ARG A 168 -15.03 -17.57 -1.21
N SER A 169 -16.24 -17.99 -1.53
CA SER A 169 -16.53 -19.32 -2.09
C SER A 169 -17.23 -19.20 -3.45
N LYS A 170 -17.56 -20.35 -4.06
CA LYS A 170 -18.41 -20.39 -5.26
C LYS A 170 -19.85 -20.05 -4.93
N GLU A 171 -20.30 -20.49 -3.77
CA GLU A 171 -21.65 -20.31 -3.23
C GLU A 171 -21.87 -18.87 -2.76
N TYR A 172 -20.82 -18.21 -2.22
CA TYR A 172 -20.81 -16.81 -1.82
C TYR A 172 -19.68 -16.07 -2.53
N PRO A 173 -19.91 -15.56 -3.76
CA PRO A 173 -18.88 -14.98 -4.60
C PRO A 173 -18.52 -13.53 -4.22
N PHE A 174 -18.81 -13.13 -2.98
CA PHE A 174 -18.42 -11.84 -2.39
C PHE A 174 -17.30 -12.03 -1.37
N ASN A 175 -16.63 -10.96 -0.97
CA ASN A 175 -15.70 -11.04 0.14
C ASN A 175 -16.49 -11.00 1.45
N CYS A 176 -16.55 -12.11 2.14
CA CYS A 176 -17.11 -12.20 3.48
C CYS A 176 -16.08 -11.74 4.51
N ASP A 177 -16.45 -10.92 5.46
CA ASP A 177 -15.50 -10.41 6.45
C ASP A 177 -14.92 -11.55 7.29
N PHE A 178 -15.77 -12.46 7.75
CA PHE A 178 -15.36 -13.63 8.52
C PHE A 178 -16.10 -14.89 8.03
N TYR A 179 -15.40 -16.00 8.03
CA TYR A 179 -15.96 -17.32 7.80
C TYR A 179 -15.42 -18.29 8.84
N ILE A 180 -16.33 -18.98 9.53
CA ILE A 180 -16.03 -19.99 10.54
C ILE A 180 -16.25 -21.37 9.94
N PRO A 181 -15.18 -22.11 9.56
CA PRO A 181 -15.30 -23.41 8.91
C PRO A 181 -16.03 -24.45 9.76
N GLU A 182 -15.84 -24.41 11.07
CA GLU A 182 -16.43 -25.36 12.02
C GLU A 182 -17.97 -25.30 12.07
N LEU A 183 -18.53 -24.15 11.70
CA LEU A 183 -19.96 -23.89 11.70
C LEU A 183 -20.53 -23.71 10.28
N ASP A 184 -19.68 -23.78 9.26
CA ASP A 184 -19.99 -23.35 7.89
C ASP A 184 -20.70 -21.99 7.87
N LEU A 185 -20.22 -21.04 8.70
CA LEU A 185 -20.89 -19.78 8.98
C LEU A 185 -20.16 -18.62 8.31
N TYR A 186 -20.91 -17.89 7.48
CA TYR A 186 -20.49 -16.62 6.86
C TYR A 186 -20.95 -15.45 7.71
N ILE A 187 -20.06 -14.53 8.02
CA ILE A 187 -20.35 -13.37 8.86
C ILE A 187 -19.90 -12.08 8.15
N GLU A 188 -20.80 -11.11 8.04
CA GLU A 188 -20.53 -9.76 7.53
C GLU A 188 -20.68 -8.74 8.65
N TYR A 189 -19.73 -7.78 8.70
CA TYR A 189 -19.83 -6.62 9.57
C TYR A 189 -20.12 -5.36 8.73
N ASN A 190 -21.38 -5.04 8.58
CA ASN A 190 -21.81 -3.95 7.70
C ASN A 190 -21.72 -2.56 8.35
N GLY A 191 -21.84 -2.47 9.67
CA GLY A 191 -21.94 -1.18 10.37
C GLY A 191 -23.17 -0.36 9.94
N THR A 192 -23.21 0.90 10.36
CA THR A 192 -24.40 1.74 10.15
C THR A 192 -24.28 2.75 9.01
N TRP A 193 -23.04 3.15 8.63
CA TRP A 193 -22.82 4.30 7.76
C TRP A 193 -23.17 4.09 6.28
N LEU A 194 -22.73 2.98 5.69
CA LEU A 194 -22.97 2.67 4.27
C LEU A 194 -24.12 1.71 4.05
N HIS A 195 -24.53 1.01 5.09
CA HIS A 195 -25.46 -0.11 5.05
C HIS A 195 -26.83 0.21 5.69
N GLY A 196 -27.10 1.49 5.94
CA GLY A 196 -28.39 1.95 6.48
C GLY A 196 -28.71 1.49 7.91
N GLY A 197 -27.91 0.62 8.52
CA GLY A 197 -28.10 0.04 9.86
C GLY A 197 -29.00 -1.20 9.90
N LYS A 198 -29.55 -1.60 8.77
CA LYS A 198 -30.31 -2.84 8.50
C LYS A 198 -30.41 -3.08 6.99
N PHE A 199 -30.88 -4.25 6.57
CA PHE A 199 -31.25 -4.46 5.17
C PHE A 199 -32.36 -3.52 4.75
N PHE A 200 -32.26 -3.00 3.52
CA PHE A 200 -33.27 -2.11 2.95
C PHE A 200 -34.60 -2.85 2.74
N ASP A 201 -35.68 -2.29 3.26
CA ASP A 201 -37.02 -2.77 3.02
C ASP A 201 -37.85 -1.68 2.31
N LYS A 202 -38.22 -1.95 1.07
CA LYS A 202 -39.03 -1.04 0.25
C LYS A 202 -40.46 -0.81 0.81
N SER A 203 -40.92 -1.65 1.74
CA SER A 203 -42.23 -1.49 2.43
C SER A 203 -42.13 -0.65 3.72
N ASP A 204 -40.92 -0.42 4.23
CA ASP A 204 -40.69 0.39 5.43
C ASP A 204 -40.59 1.89 5.07
N ILE A 205 -41.54 2.67 5.58
CA ILE A 205 -41.59 4.12 5.35
C ILE A 205 -40.32 4.83 5.80
N LYS A 206 -39.70 4.39 6.91
CA LYS A 206 -38.46 4.98 7.43
C LYS A 206 -37.27 4.74 6.48
N ASP A 207 -37.23 3.58 5.82
CA ASP A 207 -36.18 3.27 4.83
C ASP A 207 -36.38 4.11 3.57
N LEU A 208 -37.62 4.32 3.13
CA LEU A 208 -37.93 5.20 2.00
C LEU A 208 -37.56 6.67 2.30
N GLU A 209 -37.91 7.17 3.49
CA GLU A 209 -37.52 8.51 3.93
C GLU A 209 -36.01 8.68 3.95
N LYS A 210 -35.26 7.72 4.53
CA LYS A 210 -33.81 7.73 4.56
C LYS A 210 -33.22 7.68 3.14
N LEU A 211 -33.76 6.85 2.27
CA LEU A 211 -33.33 6.77 0.87
C LEU A 211 -33.54 8.11 0.15
N ASN A 212 -34.68 8.77 0.35
CA ASN A 212 -34.94 10.09 -0.23
C ASN A 212 -33.94 11.13 0.27
N GLN A 213 -33.66 11.18 1.56
CA GLN A 213 -32.65 12.08 2.14
C GLN A 213 -31.26 11.82 1.56
N TRP A 214 -30.87 10.56 1.41
CA TRP A 214 -29.59 10.20 0.82
C TRP A 214 -29.53 10.52 -0.68
N THR A 215 -30.63 10.38 -1.40
CA THR A 215 -30.75 10.72 -2.81
C THR A 215 -30.51 12.22 -3.02
N GLU A 216 -31.12 13.09 -2.22
CA GLU A 216 -30.85 14.53 -2.28
C GLU A 216 -29.37 14.86 -2.00
N LYS A 217 -28.78 14.27 -0.95
CA LYS A 217 -27.37 14.46 -0.63
C LYS A 217 -26.43 13.91 -1.71
N SER A 218 -26.85 12.88 -2.44
CA SER A 218 -26.08 12.23 -3.48
C SER A 218 -25.82 13.11 -4.71
N LYS A 219 -26.63 14.15 -4.93
CA LYS A 219 -26.45 15.11 -6.04
C LYS A 219 -25.07 15.75 -5.98
N ASN A 220 -24.55 16.03 -4.78
CA ASN A 220 -23.28 16.69 -4.56
C ASN A 220 -22.24 15.82 -3.83
N SER A 221 -22.54 14.55 -3.54
CA SER A 221 -21.66 13.68 -2.75
C SER A 221 -21.55 12.28 -3.32
N LYS A 222 -20.34 11.92 -3.74
CA LYS A 222 -20.00 10.56 -4.17
C LYS A 222 -20.19 9.54 -3.05
N PHE A 223 -20.01 9.95 -1.79
CA PHE A 223 -20.23 9.10 -0.62
C PHE A 223 -21.67 8.59 -0.57
N TYR A 224 -22.67 9.49 -0.65
CA TYR A 224 -24.07 9.09 -0.62
C TYR A 224 -24.49 8.27 -1.85
N LYS A 225 -23.92 8.54 -3.04
CA LYS A 225 -24.14 7.68 -4.22
C LYS A 225 -23.70 6.25 -3.94
N ASN A 226 -22.50 6.08 -3.36
CA ASN A 226 -21.99 4.77 -3.01
C ASN A 226 -22.78 4.10 -1.87
N ALA A 227 -23.20 4.88 -0.86
CA ALA A 227 -24.00 4.37 0.26
C ALA A 227 -25.36 3.83 -0.22
N ILE A 228 -26.06 4.57 -1.08
CA ILE A 228 -27.31 4.12 -1.72
C ILE A 228 -27.09 2.82 -2.47
N GLU A 229 -26.10 2.78 -3.39
CA GLU A 229 -25.80 1.57 -4.17
C GLU A 229 -25.45 0.38 -3.27
N THR A 230 -24.73 0.63 -2.18
CA THR A 230 -24.38 -0.44 -1.23
C THR A 230 -25.62 -0.97 -0.55
N TRP A 231 -26.43 -0.10 0.04
CA TRP A 231 -27.58 -0.48 0.86
C TRP A 231 -28.72 -1.14 0.05
N ILE A 232 -29.10 -0.53 -1.09
CA ILE A 232 -30.28 -1.01 -1.85
C ILE A 232 -29.94 -2.03 -2.95
N VAL A 233 -28.67 -2.19 -3.33
CA VAL A 233 -28.29 -3.11 -4.38
C VAL A 233 -27.33 -4.18 -3.88
N ARG A 234 -26.17 -3.79 -3.34
CA ARG A 234 -25.12 -4.75 -3.01
C ARG A 234 -25.49 -5.65 -1.84
N ASP A 235 -26.04 -5.09 -0.78
CA ASP A 235 -26.44 -5.83 0.42
C ASP A 235 -27.63 -6.75 0.10
N ILE A 236 -28.59 -6.28 -0.71
CA ILE A 236 -29.71 -7.10 -1.16
C ILE A 236 -29.23 -8.27 -2.04
N ASN A 237 -28.32 -8.03 -3.01
CA ASN A 237 -27.76 -9.08 -3.83
C ASN A 237 -26.98 -10.15 -3.01
N LYS A 238 -26.28 -9.72 -1.94
CA LYS A 238 -25.64 -10.64 -1.00
C LYS A 238 -26.70 -11.49 -0.27
N LEU A 239 -27.74 -10.87 0.25
CA LEU A 239 -28.83 -11.54 0.95
C LEU A 239 -29.59 -12.53 0.05
N GLU A 240 -29.92 -12.13 -1.17
CA GLU A 240 -30.54 -13.02 -2.17
C GLU A 240 -29.65 -14.22 -2.49
N THR A 241 -28.34 -14.02 -2.59
CA THR A 241 -27.37 -15.11 -2.81
C THR A 241 -27.34 -16.08 -1.64
N VAL A 242 -27.39 -15.57 -0.42
CA VAL A 242 -27.46 -16.36 0.81
C VAL A 242 -28.72 -17.22 0.84
N ILE A 243 -29.87 -16.63 0.57
CA ILE A 243 -31.17 -17.33 0.53
C ILE A 243 -31.15 -18.40 -0.58
N LYS A 244 -30.73 -18.01 -1.78
CA LYS A 244 -30.69 -18.92 -2.94
C LYS A 244 -29.83 -20.15 -2.70
N ASN A 245 -28.70 -19.97 -2.01
CA ASN A 245 -27.73 -21.05 -1.78
C ASN A 245 -27.88 -21.71 -0.40
N ASN A 246 -28.90 -21.32 0.36
CA ASN A 246 -29.20 -21.80 1.72
C ASN A 246 -27.96 -21.78 2.65
N LEU A 247 -27.25 -20.62 2.68
CA LEU A 247 -26.04 -20.48 3.46
C LEU A 247 -26.33 -20.13 4.92
N ASN A 248 -25.52 -20.66 5.83
CA ASN A 248 -25.51 -20.20 7.21
C ASN A 248 -24.82 -18.84 7.26
N TYR A 249 -25.57 -17.77 7.62
CA TYR A 249 -25.15 -16.41 7.41
C TYR A 249 -25.64 -15.48 8.51
N ILE A 250 -24.75 -14.63 9.02
CA ILE A 250 -25.06 -13.61 10.01
C ILE A 250 -24.53 -12.26 9.52
N VAL A 251 -25.30 -11.20 9.78
CA VAL A 251 -24.87 -9.81 9.56
C VAL A 251 -24.92 -9.03 10.86
N TRP A 252 -23.84 -8.36 11.20
CA TRP A 252 -23.79 -7.42 12.30
C TRP A 252 -23.80 -5.98 11.77
N PHE A 253 -24.79 -5.22 12.17
CA PHE A 253 -24.90 -3.79 11.80
C PHE A 253 -24.27 -2.87 12.85
N ASN A 254 -23.90 -3.38 14.02
CA ASN A 254 -23.19 -2.65 15.06
C ASN A 254 -22.33 -3.56 15.93
N GLN A 255 -21.45 -2.96 16.73
CA GLN A 255 -20.54 -3.71 17.59
C GLN A 255 -21.25 -4.51 18.68
N GLU A 256 -22.34 -3.99 19.21
CA GLU A 256 -23.11 -4.63 20.28
C GLU A 256 -23.62 -6.01 19.83
N GLN A 257 -24.25 -6.08 18.65
CA GLN A 257 -24.68 -7.35 18.05
C GLN A 257 -23.54 -8.36 17.91
N ALA A 258 -22.38 -7.91 17.47
CA ALA A 258 -21.21 -8.78 17.31
C ALA A 258 -20.71 -9.31 18.65
N TYR A 259 -20.56 -8.44 19.65
CA TYR A 259 -20.08 -8.85 20.96
C TYR A 259 -21.12 -9.67 21.75
N ASP A 260 -22.41 -9.40 21.59
CA ASP A 260 -23.47 -10.22 22.18
C ASP A 260 -23.45 -11.65 21.64
N TRP A 261 -23.31 -11.80 20.32
CA TRP A 261 -23.16 -13.12 19.71
C TRP A 261 -21.89 -13.84 20.19
N ILE A 262 -20.75 -13.15 20.27
CA ILE A 262 -19.51 -13.72 20.79
C ILE A 262 -19.65 -14.16 22.26
N ARG A 263 -20.35 -13.37 23.07
CA ARG A 263 -20.58 -13.69 24.49
C ARG A 263 -21.51 -14.89 24.67
N SER A 264 -22.61 -14.97 23.92
CA SER A 264 -23.54 -16.11 23.99
C SER A 264 -22.83 -17.41 23.66
N PHE A 265 -21.98 -17.40 22.61
CA PHE A 265 -21.24 -18.58 22.20
C PHE A 265 -20.20 -19.05 23.25
N LYS A 266 -19.55 -18.12 23.97
CA LYS A 266 -18.64 -18.47 25.07
C LYS A 266 -19.36 -19.11 26.27
N ASN A 267 -20.59 -18.67 26.55
CA ASN A 267 -21.38 -19.20 27.66
C ASN A 267 -21.95 -20.60 27.42
N GLU A 268 -22.15 -20.98 26.15
CA GLU A 268 -22.62 -22.33 25.77
C GLU A 268 -21.50 -23.39 25.84
N GLN A 269 -20.23 -22.96 25.93
CA GLN A 269 -19.07 -23.86 26.02
C GLN A 269 -18.57 -24.07 27.46
N ASN A 270 -19.08 -23.32 28.44
CA ASN A 270 -18.82 -23.48 29.87
C ASN A 270 -19.99 -24.20 30.57
#